data_91f94427529f04f1706c23d7ffef09b7
#
_entry.id   91f94427529f04f1706c23d7ffef09b7
#
_cell.length_a   1.000
_cell.length_b   1.000
_cell.length_c   1.000
_cell.angle_alpha   90.00
_cell.angle_beta   90.00
_cell.angle_gamma   90.00
#
_symmetry.space_group_name_H-M   'P 1'
#
loop_
_entity.id
_entity.type
_entity.pdbx_description
1 polymer ?
#
loop_
_entity_poly.entity_id
_entity_poly.type
_entity_poly.pdbx_seq_one_letter_code
_entity_poly.pdbx_strand_id
1 'polypeptide(L)'
;YMATCNTGYTAEQTSASCQITLDASVTTVTDYLYYCPRSDPECAVFAVPTCRIVGSHAGPCLQGYQQGNRFICTEPGLPIVEYSCSLPVTGSTPISVTSRQVVTTARNESQCAPLANDSTCTPGAEVCTDSDPVTRNVDGVAVTQACWAWQRGYSCSVRTPGNDCGELEANGACNFVREDCLTDDTPCSTVERVYECPVPAGRNSGQQYVCDGDVYCIDGSCET
;
A
#
# COMPACT_ATOMS: atom_id res chain seq x y z
N TYR A 1 30.20 32.88 31.89
CA TYR A 1 29.13 31.98 32.31
C TYR A 1 28.88 30.94 31.22
N MET A 2 28.35 29.80 31.64
CA MET A 2 27.94 28.75 30.68
C MET A 2 26.51 29.02 30.24
N ALA A 3 26.29 29.00 28.96
CA ALA A 3 24.98 29.12 28.35
C ALA A 3 24.68 27.84 27.54
N THR A 4 23.45 27.39 27.55
CA THR A 4 23.03 26.21 26.82
C THR A 4 21.91 26.58 25.84
N CYS A 5 21.83 25.87 24.74
CA CYS A 5 20.79 25.97 23.73
C CYS A 5 20.58 24.63 23.07
N ASN A 6 19.42 24.45 22.48
CA ASN A 6 19.06 23.20 21.81
C ASN A 6 18.94 23.41 20.30
N THR A 7 19.45 22.46 19.54
CA THR A 7 19.24 22.41 18.11
C THR A 7 18.90 20.98 17.68
N GLY A 8 18.05 20.82 16.70
CA GLY A 8 17.62 19.50 16.20
C GLY A 8 16.18 19.49 15.72
N TYR A 9 15.53 18.35 15.88
CA TYR A 9 14.16 18.14 15.41
C TYR A 9 13.30 17.68 16.58
N THR A 10 12.13 18.30 16.71
CA THR A 10 11.04 17.73 17.52
C THR A 10 10.22 16.82 16.64
N ALA A 11 10.05 15.56 17.06
CA ALA A 11 9.19 14.60 16.38
C ALA A 11 7.80 14.64 17.01
N GLU A 12 6.80 15.00 16.23
CA GLU A 12 5.39 14.90 16.60
C GLU A 12 4.74 13.78 15.80
N GLN A 13 3.92 12.98 16.50
CA GLN A 13 3.11 11.97 15.84
C GLN A 13 1.73 12.55 15.51
N THR A 14 1.37 12.47 14.24
CA THR A 14 0.07 12.88 13.73
C THR A 14 -0.67 11.68 13.19
N SER A 15 -2.00 11.69 13.29
CA SER A 15 -2.85 10.66 12.72
C SER A 15 -3.43 11.15 11.41
N ALA A 16 -3.34 10.32 10.38
CA ALA A 16 -3.97 10.53 9.09
C ALA A 16 -4.78 9.29 8.70
N SER A 17 -5.67 9.41 7.75
CA SER A 17 -6.40 8.26 7.22
C SER A 17 -6.73 8.46 5.75
N CYS A 18 -6.95 7.37 5.06
CA CYS A 18 -7.37 7.35 3.68
C CYS A 18 -8.51 6.35 3.48
N GLN A 19 -9.28 6.55 2.42
CA GLN A 19 -10.37 5.67 2.07
C GLN A 19 -9.94 4.72 0.94
N ILE A 20 -10.36 3.47 1.07
CA ILE A 20 -10.20 2.41 0.09
C ILE A 20 -11.59 2.01 -0.36
N THR A 21 -11.82 1.90 -1.66
CA THR A 21 -13.10 1.46 -2.22
C THR A 21 -12.96 0.12 -2.92
N LEU A 22 -14.04 -0.65 -2.96
CA LEU A 22 -14.11 -1.84 -3.79
C LEU A 22 -14.77 -1.49 -5.12
N ASP A 23 -14.00 -1.51 -6.19
CA ASP A 23 -14.51 -1.39 -7.54
C ASP A 23 -14.97 -2.76 -8.01
N ALA A 24 -16.24 -2.88 -8.38
CA ALA A 24 -16.82 -4.09 -8.93
C ALA A 24 -17.31 -3.84 -10.35
N SER A 25 -17.03 -4.76 -11.24
CA SER A 25 -17.50 -4.74 -12.62
C SER A 25 -17.99 -6.10 -13.05
N VAL A 26 -18.93 -6.13 -13.98
CA VAL A 26 -19.45 -7.35 -14.57
C VAL A 26 -19.12 -7.36 -16.05
N THR A 27 -18.45 -8.43 -16.48
CA THR A 27 -18.16 -8.66 -17.90
C THR A 27 -18.85 -9.93 -18.38
N THR A 28 -19.39 -9.90 -19.59
CA THR A 28 -19.92 -11.09 -20.23
C THR A 28 -18.80 -11.77 -21.01
N VAL A 29 -18.50 -13.00 -20.63
CA VAL A 29 -17.55 -13.85 -21.34
C VAL A 29 -18.33 -14.86 -22.15
N THR A 30 -18.06 -14.91 -23.45
CA THR A 30 -18.66 -15.86 -24.36
C THR A 30 -17.61 -16.86 -24.82
N ASP A 31 -17.92 -18.14 -24.66
CA ASP A 31 -17.09 -19.25 -25.12
C ASP A 31 -17.78 -19.93 -26.30
N TYR A 32 -17.04 -20.12 -27.40
CA TYR A 32 -17.46 -20.80 -28.60
C TYR A 32 -16.80 -22.17 -28.64
N LEU A 33 -17.59 -23.25 -28.60
CA LEU A 33 -17.07 -24.62 -28.61
C LEU A 33 -17.06 -25.15 -30.05
N TYR A 34 -15.93 -25.69 -30.47
CA TYR A 34 -15.73 -26.32 -31.76
C TYR A 34 -15.19 -27.73 -31.60
N TYR A 35 -15.61 -28.60 -32.50
CA TYR A 35 -15.09 -29.96 -32.63
C TYR A 35 -14.28 -30.10 -33.90
N CYS A 36 -13.11 -30.72 -33.79
CA CYS A 36 -12.28 -30.97 -34.94
C CYS A 36 -11.62 -32.35 -34.85
N PRO A 37 -11.71 -33.22 -35.87
CA PRO A 37 -11.03 -34.50 -35.88
C PRO A 37 -9.51 -34.31 -35.74
N ARG A 38 -8.87 -35.10 -34.86
CA ARG A 38 -7.43 -35.04 -34.70
C ARG A 38 -6.73 -35.31 -36.04
N SER A 39 -5.72 -34.50 -36.35
CA SER A 39 -4.93 -34.56 -37.58
C SER A 39 -5.67 -34.06 -38.85
N ASP A 40 -6.85 -33.46 -38.71
CA ASP A 40 -7.47 -32.72 -39.82
C ASP A 40 -6.72 -31.41 -40.02
N PRO A 41 -6.23 -31.09 -41.24
CA PRO A 41 -5.56 -29.85 -41.55
C PRO A 41 -6.46 -28.63 -41.34
N GLU A 42 -7.77 -28.77 -41.40
CA GLU A 42 -8.73 -27.69 -41.13
C GLU A 42 -8.72 -27.27 -39.66
N CYS A 43 -8.23 -28.13 -38.72
CA CYS A 43 -8.08 -27.79 -37.32
C CYS A 43 -7.01 -26.72 -37.06
N ALA A 44 -6.15 -26.41 -38.02
CA ALA A 44 -5.13 -25.37 -37.91
C ALA A 44 -5.74 -23.97 -37.62
N VAL A 45 -6.98 -23.70 -37.99
CA VAL A 45 -7.70 -22.45 -37.73
C VAL A 45 -7.91 -22.22 -36.24
N PHE A 46 -7.87 -23.28 -35.41
CA PHE A 46 -8.00 -23.20 -33.97
C PHE A 46 -6.65 -23.05 -33.24
N ALA A 47 -5.52 -23.06 -33.96
CA ALA A 47 -4.19 -22.82 -33.39
C ALA A 47 -3.91 -21.33 -33.23
N VAL A 48 -4.82 -20.63 -32.57
CA VAL A 48 -4.76 -19.18 -32.31
C VAL A 48 -4.82 -18.91 -30.80
N PRO A 49 -4.27 -17.80 -30.31
CA PRO A 49 -4.24 -17.50 -28.87
C PRO A 49 -5.63 -17.39 -28.21
N THR A 50 -6.65 -17.09 -29.00
CA THR A 50 -8.05 -17.01 -28.54
C THR A 50 -8.72 -18.37 -28.37
N CYS A 51 -8.10 -19.45 -28.79
CA CYS A 51 -8.61 -20.81 -28.69
C CYS A 51 -7.70 -21.67 -27.82
N ARG A 52 -8.31 -22.58 -27.06
CA ARG A 52 -7.61 -23.58 -26.25
C ARG A 52 -8.27 -24.93 -26.39
N ILE A 53 -7.50 -26.00 -26.28
CA ILE A 53 -8.05 -27.37 -26.20
C ILE A 53 -8.62 -27.54 -24.78
N VAL A 54 -9.88 -27.96 -24.70
CA VAL A 54 -10.60 -28.20 -23.44
C VAL A 54 -10.89 -29.67 -23.21
N GLY A 55 -10.81 -30.51 -24.26
CA GLY A 55 -11.02 -31.93 -24.13
C GLY A 55 -10.82 -32.69 -25.44
N SER A 56 -11.09 -33.95 -25.38
CA SER A 56 -11.23 -34.81 -26.56
C SER A 56 -12.14 -35.98 -26.25
N HIS A 57 -12.85 -36.48 -27.27
CA HIS A 57 -13.67 -37.66 -27.15
C HIS A 57 -13.46 -38.59 -28.35
N ALA A 58 -13.95 -39.81 -28.25
CA ALA A 58 -13.85 -40.79 -29.33
C ALA A 58 -14.58 -40.28 -30.58
N GLY A 59 -13.97 -40.48 -31.72
CA GLY A 59 -14.61 -40.22 -33.00
C GLY A 59 -15.74 -41.19 -33.31
N PRO A 60 -16.53 -40.92 -34.37
CA PRO A 60 -17.60 -41.80 -34.78
C PRO A 60 -17.06 -43.19 -35.14
N CYS A 61 -17.86 -44.23 -34.93
CA CYS A 61 -17.48 -45.55 -35.37
C CYS A 61 -17.58 -45.66 -36.88
N LEU A 62 -16.49 -46.03 -37.54
CA LEU A 62 -16.45 -46.20 -39.01
C LEU A 62 -16.98 -47.57 -39.43
N GLN A 63 -16.69 -48.61 -38.63
CA GLN A 63 -17.20 -49.95 -38.82
C GLN A 63 -17.59 -50.60 -37.50
N GLY A 64 -18.65 -51.35 -37.52
CA GLY A 64 -19.13 -52.08 -36.35
C GLY A 64 -20.28 -53.01 -36.70
N TYR A 65 -20.71 -53.82 -35.74
CA TYR A 65 -21.82 -54.74 -35.91
C TYR A 65 -22.72 -54.80 -34.69
N GLN A 66 -23.94 -55.19 -34.89
CA GLN A 66 -24.93 -55.36 -33.85
C GLN A 66 -24.80 -56.74 -33.21
N GLN A 67 -24.64 -56.83 -31.91
CA GLN A 67 -24.64 -58.06 -31.14
C GLN A 67 -25.74 -57.95 -30.06
N GLY A 68 -26.89 -58.52 -30.34
CA GLY A 68 -28.07 -58.34 -29.53
C GLY A 68 -28.52 -56.88 -29.45
N ASN A 69 -28.67 -56.31 -28.29
CA ASN A 69 -29.03 -54.90 -28.09
C ASN A 69 -27.80 -53.98 -27.98
N ARG A 70 -26.58 -54.47 -28.27
CA ARG A 70 -25.35 -53.73 -28.14
C ARG A 70 -24.67 -53.55 -29.49
N PHE A 71 -24.35 -52.32 -29.85
CA PHE A 71 -23.47 -52.04 -30.97
C PHE A 71 -22.02 -52.16 -30.58
N ILE A 72 -21.24 -52.95 -31.31
CA ILE A 72 -19.81 -53.15 -31.09
C ILE A 72 -19.08 -52.47 -32.24
N CYS A 73 -18.28 -51.47 -31.90
CA CYS A 73 -17.43 -50.76 -32.85
C CYS A 73 -16.12 -51.53 -33.04
N THR A 74 -15.81 -51.90 -34.30
CA THR A 74 -14.58 -52.56 -34.67
C THR A 74 -13.53 -51.62 -35.23
N GLU A 75 -13.94 -50.49 -35.76
CA GLU A 75 -13.05 -49.47 -36.32
C GLU A 75 -13.50 -48.09 -35.85
N PRO A 76 -12.93 -47.58 -34.77
CA PRO A 76 -13.22 -46.21 -34.30
C PRO A 76 -12.58 -45.19 -35.22
N GLY A 77 -13.29 -44.11 -35.51
CA GLY A 77 -12.75 -42.95 -36.21
C GLY A 77 -11.72 -42.20 -35.40
N LEU A 78 -11.09 -41.22 -36.02
CA LEU A 78 -10.12 -40.34 -35.33
C LEU A 78 -10.76 -39.63 -34.14
N PRO A 79 -10.03 -39.48 -33.01
CA PRO A 79 -10.51 -38.72 -31.88
C PRO A 79 -10.87 -37.30 -32.28
N ILE A 80 -11.96 -36.79 -31.73
CA ILE A 80 -12.39 -35.43 -31.89
C ILE A 80 -11.75 -34.59 -30.80
N VAL A 81 -11.08 -33.50 -31.19
CA VAL A 81 -10.53 -32.52 -30.25
C VAL A 81 -11.56 -31.42 -30.07
N GLU A 82 -11.75 -31.03 -28.81
CA GLU A 82 -12.67 -29.97 -28.40
C GLU A 82 -11.89 -28.67 -28.15
N TYR A 83 -12.26 -27.62 -28.87
CA TYR A 83 -11.65 -26.29 -28.75
C TYR A 83 -12.68 -25.31 -28.17
N SER A 84 -12.27 -24.57 -27.16
CA SER A 84 -13.01 -23.42 -26.62
C SER A 84 -12.31 -22.14 -27.04
N CYS A 85 -13.02 -21.28 -27.73
CA CYS A 85 -12.52 -20.02 -28.27
C CYS A 85 -13.26 -18.84 -27.64
N SER A 86 -12.55 -17.78 -27.26
CA SER A 86 -13.12 -16.55 -26.72
C SER A 86 -13.69 -15.61 -27.80
N LEU A 87 -13.37 -15.88 -29.06
CA LEU A 87 -13.90 -15.19 -30.24
C LEU A 87 -14.38 -16.21 -31.27
N PRO A 88 -15.38 -15.87 -32.09
CA PRO A 88 -15.82 -16.74 -33.17
C PRO A 88 -14.70 -16.93 -34.19
N VAL A 89 -14.49 -18.16 -34.62
CA VAL A 89 -13.51 -18.50 -35.67
C VAL A 89 -14.18 -18.38 -37.04
N THR A 90 -13.60 -17.52 -37.87
CA THR A 90 -14.13 -17.25 -39.22
C THR A 90 -14.12 -18.53 -40.08
N GLY A 91 -15.22 -18.80 -40.72
CA GLY A 91 -15.39 -19.98 -41.59
C GLY A 91 -15.72 -21.28 -40.84
N SER A 92 -15.80 -21.25 -39.52
CA SER A 92 -16.18 -22.41 -38.70
C SER A 92 -17.47 -22.14 -37.92
N THR A 93 -18.33 -23.17 -37.84
CA THR A 93 -19.56 -23.08 -37.06
C THR A 93 -19.35 -23.69 -35.67
N PRO A 94 -19.62 -22.96 -34.58
CA PRO A 94 -19.48 -23.52 -33.25
C PRO A 94 -20.57 -24.57 -32.98
N ILE A 95 -20.22 -25.61 -32.22
CA ILE A 95 -21.15 -26.64 -31.76
C ILE A 95 -22.06 -26.07 -30.70
N SER A 96 -21.49 -25.21 -29.82
CA SER A 96 -22.26 -24.47 -28.82
C SER A 96 -21.64 -23.10 -28.55
N VAL A 97 -22.48 -22.17 -28.15
CA VAL A 97 -22.08 -20.84 -27.70
C VAL A 97 -22.62 -20.66 -26.29
N THR A 98 -21.74 -20.46 -25.34
CA THR A 98 -22.11 -20.30 -23.94
C THR A 98 -21.66 -18.94 -23.45
N SER A 99 -22.57 -18.15 -22.91
CA SER A 99 -22.26 -16.86 -22.29
C SER A 99 -22.46 -16.95 -20.81
N ARG A 100 -21.52 -16.38 -20.05
CA ARG A 100 -21.57 -16.27 -18.60
C ARG A 100 -21.14 -14.89 -18.16
N GLN A 101 -21.73 -14.43 -17.07
CA GLN A 101 -21.30 -13.20 -16.43
C GLN A 101 -20.20 -13.50 -15.43
N VAL A 102 -19.12 -12.73 -15.51
CA VAL A 102 -18.00 -12.81 -14.60
C VAL A 102 -17.92 -11.50 -13.81
N VAL A 103 -18.04 -11.60 -12.50
CA VAL A 103 -17.86 -10.48 -11.59
C VAL A 103 -16.38 -10.38 -11.27
N THR A 104 -15.81 -9.20 -11.52
CA THR A 104 -14.44 -8.88 -11.12
C THR A 104 -14.48 -7.78 -10.09
N THR A 105 -13.74 -7.96 -9.00
CA THR A 105 -13.59 -6.96 -7.95
C THR A 105 -12.14 -6.59 -7.79
N ALA A 106 -11.87 -5.29 -7.60
CA ALA A 106 -10.54 -4.77 -7.33
C ALA A 106 -10.62 -3.72 -6.23
N ARG A 107 -9.65 -3.72 -5.34
CA ARG A 107 -9.53 -2.68 -4.32
C ARG A 107 -8.85 -1.45 -4.95
N ASN A 108 -9.48 -0.29 -4.79
CA ASN A 108 -8.92 0.98 -5.22
C ASN A 108 -8.30 1.68 -4.00
N GLU A 109 -6.99 1.67 -3.95
CA GLU A 109 -6.19 2.27 -2.87
C GLU A 109 -5.53 3.61 -3.30
N SER A 110 -5.97 4.19 -4.39
CA SER A 110 -5.37 5.41 -4.96
C SER A 110 -5.34 6.58 -3.97
N GLN A 111 -6.36 6.71 -3.13
CA GLN A 111 -6.42 7.74 -2.10
C GLN A 111 -5.42 7.51 -0.96
N CYS A 112 -4.95 6.28 -0.77
CA CYS A 112 -3.94 5.93 0.22
C CYS A 112 -2.51 6.12 -0.29
N ALA A 113 -2.31 6.22 -1.60
CA ALA A 113 -0.98 6.30 -2.21
C ALA A 113 -0.10 7.44 -1.66
N PRO A 114 -0.59 8.66 -1.39
CA PRO A 114 0.23 9.71 -0.80
C PRO A 114 0.79 9.33 0.57
N LEU A 115 -0.03 8.71 1.43
CA LEU A 115 0.39 8.26 2.76
C LEU A 115 1.26 7.00 2.71
N ALA A 116 0.95 6.08 1.80
CA ALA A 116 1.71 4.86 1.62
C ALA A 116 3.13 5.10 1.07
N ASN A 117 3.29 6.17 0.26
CA ASN A 117 4.59 6.56 -0.31
C ASN A 117 5.36 7.53 0.59
N ASP A 118 4.76 8.02 1.66
CA ASP A 118 5.44 8.86 2.64
C ASP A 118 6.19 7.98 3.65
N SER A 119 7.52 8.04 3.62
CA SER A 119 8.39 7.26 4.50
C SER A 119 8.24 7.62 5.98
N THR A 120 7.62 8.75 6.30
CA THR A 120 7.34 9.18 7.67
C THR A 120 6.05 8.59 8.22
N CYS A 121 5.22 7.99 7.37
CA CYS A 121 3.92 7.42 7.72
C CYS A 121 4.00 5.90 7.81
N THR A 122 3.42 5.35 8.87
CA THR A 122 3.29 3.89 9.08
C THR A 122 1.82 3.50 8.99
N PRO A 123 1.46 2.50 8.17
CA PRO A 123 0.08 2.04 8.08
C PRO A 123 -0.37 1.38 9.39
N GLY A 124 -1.58 1.71 9.81
CA GLY A 124 -2.24 1.15 10.98
C GLY A 124 -3.39 0.22 10.60
N ALA A 125 -4.37 0.13 11.50
CA ALA A 125 -5.55 -0.71 11.31
C ALA A 125 -6.43 -0.23 10.16
N GLU A 126 -7.08 -1.20 9.53
CA GLU A 126 -8.07 -1.00 8.47
C GLU A 126 -9.45 -1.40 9.02
N VAL A 127 -10.44 -0.53 8.83
CA VAL A 127 -11.79 -0.73 9.32
C VAL A 127 -12.76 -0.60 8.15
N CYS A 128 -13.71 -1.53 8.06
CA CYS A 128 -14.80 -1.43 7.09
C CYS A 128 -15.71 -0.25 7.45
N THR A 129 -15.93 0.63 6.49
CA THR A 129 -16.80 1.82 6.65
C THR A 129 -18.09 1.74 5.85
N ASP A 130 -18.20 0.76 4.95
CA ASP A 130 -19.36 0.59 4.09
C ASP A 130 -19.67 -0.89 3.91
N SER A 131 -20.54 -1.41 4.76
CA SER A 131 -20.96 -2.82 4.79
C SER A 131 -22.47 -3.02 4.54
N ASP A 132 -23.23 -1.95 4.30
CA ASP A 132 -24.67 -2.02 4.08
C ASP A 132 -25.11 -1.17 2.87
N PRO A 133 -25.84 -1.76 1.92
CA PRO A 133 -26.20 -3.17 1.84
C PRO A 133 -25.02 -4.05 1.38
N VAL A 134 -24.90 -5.25 1.93
CA VAL A 134 -23.87 -6.24 1.51
C VAL A 134 -24.03 -6.69 0.07
N THR A 135 -25.25 -6.67 -0.46
CA THR A 135 -25.52 -7.00 -1.86
C THR A 135 -25.93 -5.75 -2.63
N ARG A 136 -25.19 -5.45 -3.69
CA ARG A 136 -25.42 -4.30 -4.56
C ARG A 136 -25.62 -4.74 -6.00
N ASN A 137 -26.40 -3.96 -6.75
CA ASN A 137 -26.54 -4.17 -8.17
C ASN A 137 -25.36 -3.51 -8.89
N VAL A 138 -24.54 -4.31 -9.59
CA VAL A 138 -23.44 -3.87 -10.42
C VAL A 138 -23.72 -4.31 -11.84
N ASP A 139 -23.91 -3.38 -12.76
CA ASP A 139 -24.20 -3.66 -14.16
C ASP A 139 -25.37 -4.66 -14.38
N GLY A 140 -26.40 -4.59 -13.54
CA GLY A 140 -27.55 -5.47 -13.60
C GLY A 140 -27.41 -6.80 -12.84
N VAL A 141 -26.27 -7.07 -12.22
CA VAL A 141 -25.99 -8.30 -11.46
C VAL A 141 -25.90 -8.00 -9.99
N ALA A 142 -26.53 -8.83 -9.16
CA ALA A 142 -26.44 -8.77 -7.71
C ALA A 142 -25.07 -9.29 -7.25
N VAL A 143 -24.23 -8.39 -6.75
CA VAL A 143 -22.89 -8.71 -6.23
C VAL A 143 -22.91 -8.56 -4.70
N THR A 144 -22.48 -9.60 -4.01
CA THR A 144 -22.44 -9.65 -2.54
C THR A 144 -21.01 -9.54 -2.06
N GLN A 145 -20.74 -8.53 -1.21
CA GLN A 145 -19.45 -8.31 -0.58
C GLN A 145 -19.66 -7.96 0.90
N ALA A 146 -18.81 -8.49 1.77
CA ALA A 146 -18.90 -8.19 3.20
C ALA A 146 -18.56 -6.72 3.51
N CYS A 147 -17.78 -6.08 2.65
CA CYS A 147 -17.42 -4.69 2.77
C CYS A 147 -17.17 -4.09 1.37
N TRP A 148 -17.62 -2.85 1.18
CA TRP A 148 -17.50 -2.09 -0.06
C TRP A 148 -16.52 -0.92 0.03
N ALA A 149 -16.23 -0.47 1.25
CA ALA A 149 -15.22 0.55 1.49
C ALA A 149 -14.58 0.36 2.86
N TRP A 150 -13.31 0.73 2.96
CA TRP A 150 -12.53 0.70 4.20
C TRP A 150 -11.86 2.03 4.42
N GLN A 151 -11.56 2.32 5.68
CA GLN A 151 -10.68 3.39 6.09
C GLN A 151 -9.42 2.76 6.68
N ARG A 152 -8.26 3.15 6.17
CA ARG A 152 -6.95 2.78 6.72
C ARG A 152 -6.37 3.96 7.46
N GLY A 153 -6.03 3.76 8.73
CA GLY A 153 -5.32 4.73 9.54
C GLY A 153 -3.83 4.73 9.24
N TYR A 154 -3.19 5.86 9.45
CA TYR A 154 -1.73 6.03 9.39
C TYR A 154 -1.26 6.82 10.59
N SER A 155 -0.12 6.45 11.13
CA SER A 155 0.63 7.25 12.09
C SER A 155 1.82 7.85 11.38
N CYS A 156 1.86 9.18 11.27
CA CYS A 156 2.91 9.90 10.58
C CYS A 156 3.78 10.68 11.58
N SER A 157 5.10 10.61 11.42
CA SER A 157 6.05 11.36 12.25
C SER A 157 6.43 12.66 11.54
N VAL A 158 6.01 13.77 12.08
CA VAL A 158 6.40 15.09 11.57
C VAL A 158 7.61 15.56 12.36
N ARG A 159 8.70 15.85 11.66
CA ARG A 159 9.91 16.41 12.25
C ARG A 159 9.93 17.92 11.99
N THR A 160 9.80 18.70 13.05
CA THR A 160 9.93 20.16 12.98
C THR A 160 11.33 20.56 13.41
N PRO A 161 12.13 21.20 12.55
CA PRO A 161 13.44 21.69 12.94
C PRO A 161 13.29 22.82 13.95
N GLY A 162 14.05 22.75 15.02
CA GLY A 162 14.16 23.79 16.04
C GLY A 162 15.62 24.15 16.26
N ASN A 163 15.91 25.42 16.38
CA ASN A 163 17.23 25.91 16.74
C ASN A 163 17.09 27.20 17.55
N ASP A 164 17.37 27.11 18.85
CA ASP A 164 17.43 28.27 19.75
C ASP A 164 18.88 28.73 20.02
N CYS A 165 19.85 28.11 19.33
CA CYS A 165 21.27 28.47 19.46
C CYS A 165 21.65 29.73 18.67
N GLY A 166 20.78 30.26 17.84
CA GLY A 166 21.11 31.32 16.91
C GLY A 166 21.69 32.58 17.56
N GLU A 167 21.22 32.96 18.74
CA GLU A 167 21.76 34.10 19.47
C GLU A 167 23.17 33.83 20.02
N LEU A 168 23.43 32.61 20.50
CA LEU A 168 24.74 32.21 21.02
C LEU A 168 25.76 32.01 19.88
N GLU A 169 25.31 31.44 18.75
CA GLU A 169 26.12 31.25 17.54
C GLU A 169 26.50 32.59 16.88
N ALA A 170 25.58 33.56 16.89
CA ALA A 170 25.84 34.90 16.35
C ALA A 170 26.69 35.76 17.28
N ASN A 171 26.78 35.42 18.57
CA ASN A 171 27.57 36.14 19.54
C ASN A 171 29.06 35.69 19.46
N GLY A 172 29.85 36.40 18.71
CA GLY A 172 31.27 36.08 18.53
C GLY A 172 32.12 36.13 19.84
N ALA A 173 31.56 36.53 20.94
CA ALA A 173 32.20 36.48 22.26
C ALA A 173 31.95 35.16 23.00
N CYS A 174 30.97 34.35 22.60
CA CYS A 174 30.72 33.05 23.14
C CYS A 174 31.48 31.96 22.37
N ASN A 175 32.15 31.08 23.10
CA ASN A 175 32.92 29.99 22.55
C ASN A 175 32.13 28.65 22.74
N PHE A 176 32.01 27.88 21.67
CA PHE A 176 31.46 26.54 21.74
C PHE A 176 32.36 25.64 22.63
N VAL A 177 31.76 24.90 23.54
CA VAL A 177 32.48 24.03 24.51
C VAL A 177 32.22 22.55 24.15
N ARG A 178 30.96 22.14 24.06
CA ARG A 178 30.57 20.75 23.78
C ARG A 178 29.14 20.65 23.26
N GLU A 179 28.85 19.48 22.76
CA GLU A 179 27.51 19.07 22.28
C GLU A 179 27.14 17.75 22.95
N ASP A 180 25.98 17.69 23.56
CA ASP A 180 25.47 16.51 24.25
C ASP A 180 24.16 16.08 23.58
N CYS A 181 24.01 14.78 23.28
CA CYS A 181 22.76 14.25 22.71
C CYS A 181 21.66 14.18 23.78
N LEU A 182 20.48 14.71 23.46
CA LEU A 182 19.31 14.70 24.32
C LEU A 182 18.34 13.56 24.01
N THR A 183 18.52 12.86 22.88
CA THR A 183 17.68 11.77 22.45
C THR A 183 18.49 10.48 22.34
N ASP A 184 17.81 9.32 22.52
CA ASP A 184 18.46 8.01 22.42
C ASP A 184 18.57 7.48 20.97
N ASP A 185 18.28 8.33 19.98
CA ASP A 185 18.26 7.94 18.57
C ASP A 185 19.68 7.94 17.97
N THR A 186 19.86 7.09 16.97
CA THR A 186 21.11 7.06 16.19
C THR A 186 20.77 7.23 14.68
N PRO A 187 21.16 8.34 14.04
CA PRO A 187 21.88 9.50 14.59
C PRO A 187 21.00 10.35 15.53
N CYS A 188 21.66 11.04 16.46
CA CYS A 188 21.01 11.91 17.44
C CYS A 188 20.14 12.98 16.73
N SER A 189 18.88 13.08 17.13
CA SER A 189 17.92 14.00 16.51
C SER A 189 17.88 15.38 17.16
N THR A 190 18.25 15.48 18.44
CA THR A 190 18.27 16.76 19.19
C THR A 190 19.47 16.80 20.10
N VAL A 191 20.24 17.86 19.99
CA VAL A 191 21.45 18.08 20.78
C VAL A 191 21.36 19.35 21.60
N GLU A 192 21.91 19.31 22.82
CA GLU A 192 22.20 20.48 23.62
C GLU A 192 23.63 20.95 23.32
N ARG A 193 23.78 22.22 22.95
CA ARG A 193 25.07 22.87 22.77
C ARG A 193 25.39 23.76 23.95
N VAL A 194 26.60 23.65 24.45
CA VAL A 194 27.10 24.41 25.58
C VAL A 194 28.13 25.40 25.10
N TYR A 195 27.92 26.65 25.48
CA TYR A 195 28.82 27.76 25.13
C TYR A 195 29.35 28.40 26.42
N GLU A 196 30.62 28.81 26.38
CA GLU A 196 31.22 29.67 27.38
C GLU A 196 31.19 31.13 26.90
N CYS A 197 30.41 31.96 27.58
CA CYS A 197 30.26 33.36 27.23
C CYS A 197 30.93 34.25 28.27
N PRO A 198 31.54 35.39 27.91
CA PRO A 198 32.04 36.37 28.86
C PRO A 198 30.84 36.89 29.67
N VAL A 199 31.09 37.13 30.95
CA VAL A 199 30.08 37.78 31.80
C VAL A 199 29.81 39.16 31.19
N PRO A 200 28.55 39.52 30.85
CA PRO A 200 28.25 40.87 30.42
C PRO A 200 28.84 41.85 31.42
N ALA A 201 29.61 42.82 30.91
CA ALA A 201 30.14 43.84 31.78
C ALA A 201 28.96 44.56 32.45
N GLY A 202 28.63 44.12 33.63
CA GLY A 202 27.59 44.74 34.44
C GLY A 202 27.95 46.20 34.60
N ARG A 203 26.97 47.08 34.51
CA ARG A 203 27.13 48.45 34.97
C ARG A 203 27.78 48.36 36.33
N ASN A 204 28.96 48.92 36.47
CA ASN A 204 29.72 48.97 37.69
C ASN A 204 28.84 49.44 38.87
N SER A 205 28.19 48.53 39.57
CA SER A 205 27.94 48.72 40.97
C SER A 205 29.26 48.30 41.66
N GLY A 206 30.02 49.26 42.05
CA GLY A 206 31.42 49.07 42.44
C GLY A 206 31.68 48.28 43.70
N GLN A 207 30.95 47.20 43.90
CA GLN A 207 31.24 46.23 44.95
C GLN A 207 30.75 44.86 44.56
N GLN A 208 31.68 43.93 44.37
CA GLN A 208 31.42 42.52 44.24
C GLN A 208 31.41 41.92 45.65
N TYR A 209 30.22 41.57 46.12
CA TYR A 209 30.11 40.85 47.38
C TYR A 209 30.20 39.35 47.09
N VAL A 210 31.24 38.70 47.60
CA VAL A 210 31.39 37.25 47.62
C VAL A 210 30.86 36.81 49.00
N CYS A 211 29.67 36.23 48.97
CA CYS A 211 29.13 35.60 50.19
C CYS A 211 29.58 34.14 50.19
N ASP A 212 30.26 33.72 51.27
CA ASP A 212 30.67 32.34 51.48
C ASP A 212 29.61 31.70 52.39
N GLY A 213 28.80 30.79 51.86
CA GLY A 213 27.72 30.12 52.59
C GLY A 213 26.31 30.59 52.21
N ASP A 214 25.29 30.11 52.93
CA ASP A 214 23.85 30.35 52.70
C ASP A 214 23.39 31.79 53.08
N VAL A 215 24.05 32.81 52.55
CA VAL A 215 23.77 34.21 52.83
C VAL A 215 23.23 34.89 51.60
N TYR A 216 22.06 35.48 51.71
CA TYR A 216 21.46 36.33 50.66
C TYR A 216 21.78 37.79 50.94
N CYS A 217 22.35 38.49 49.98
CA CYS A 217 22.61 39.92 50.08
C CYS A 217 21.65 40.68 49.14
N ILE A 218 20.84 41.57 49.72
CA ILE A 218 19.97 42.50 49.01
C ILE A 218 20.47 43.89 49.30
N ASP A 219 20.68 44.72 48.25
CA ASP A 219 21.11 46.13 48.37
C ASP A 219 22.40 46.37 49.16
N GLY A 220 23.34 45.41 49.11
CA GLY A 220 24.64 45.57 49.71
C GLY A 220 24.70 45.30 51.26
N SER A 221 23.63 44.85 51.84
CA SER A 221 23.61 44.32 53.21
C SER A 221 23.37 42.82 53.21
N CYS A 222 24.23 42.04 53.88
CA CYS A 222 24.12 40.60 54.08
C CYS A 222 23.44 40.33 55.39
N GLU A 223 22.34 39.57 55.41
CA GLU A 223 21.71 39.07 56.64
C GLU A 223 22.14 37.62 56.88
N THR A 224 22.46 37.29 58.11
CA THR A 224 22.86 35.95 58.59
C THR A 224 21.68 35.20 59.15
#